data_584923009928399ecba65ac4b79ba7a2
#
_entry.id   584923009928399ecba65ac4b79ba7a2
#
_cell.length_a   1.000
_cell.length_b   1.000
_cell.length_c   1.000
_cell.angle_alpha   90.00
_cell.angle_beta   90.00
_cell.angle_gamma   90.00
#
_symmetry.space_group_name_H-M   'P 1'
#
loop_
_entity.id
_entity.type
_entity.pdbx_description
1 polymer ?
#
loop_
_entity_poly.entity_id
_entity_poly.type
_entity_poly.pdbx_seq_one_letter_code
_entity_poly.pdbx_strand_id
1 'polypeptide(L)'
;MNLIKLLTNEWQEMTEKLLKCELIDLNEYKDLCRRTHNIVHNFSDKDTVPKEICNLILELQWFSWWIADAEWTPMHGLYQELGNVITALQCHFFSLDEKYDDIEPFLDCL
;
A
#
# COMPACT_ATOMS: atom_id res chain seq x y z
N MET A 1 19.56 7.75 6.49
CA MET A 1 18.72 6.61 6.08
C MET A 1 17.61 7.11 5.17
N ASN A 2 17.38 6.43 4.04
CA ASN A 2 16.31 6.81 3.12
C ASN A 2 15.01 6.11 3.55
N LEU A 3 14.06 6.87 4.09
CA LEU A 3 12.78 6.35 4.57
C LEU A 3 11.93 5.74 3.46
N ILE A 4 12.01 6.29 2.24
CA ILE A 4 11.27 5.79 1.10
C ILE A 4 11.75 4.39 0.73
N LYS A 5 13.07 4.20 0.70
CA LYS A 5 13.68 2.89 0.44
C LYS A 5 13.31 1.86 1.50
N LEU A 6 13.29 2.29 2.75
CA LEU A 6 12.89 1.43 3.86
C LEU A 6 11.44 0.97 3.70
N LEU A 7 10.53 1.88 3.36
CA LEU A 7 9.13 1.52 3.10
C LEU A 7 9.00 0.55 1.93
N THR A 8 9.74 0.79 0.85
CA THR A 8 9.74 -0.11 -0.30
C THR A 8 10.16 -1.53 0.10
N ASN A 9 11.20 -1.65 0.92
CA ASN A 9 11.66 -2.94 1.43
C ASN A 9 10.60 -3.61 2.31
N GLU A 10 9.90 -2.86 3.16
CA GLU A 10 8.82 -3.41 3.98
C GLU A 10 7.67 -3.93 3.12
N TRP A 11 7.31 -3.25 2.04
CA TRP A 11 6.31 -3.74 1.10
C TRP A 11 6.77 -5.01 0.37
N GLN A 12 8.05 -5.10 0.02
CA GLN A 12 8.63 -6.31 -0.56
C GLN A 12 8.52 -7.49 0.42
N GLU A 13 8.82 -7.28 1.69
CA GLU A 13 8.67 -8.30 2.72
C GLU A 13 7.21 -8.75 2.87
N MET A 14 6.27 -7.80 2.80
CA MET A 14 4.85 -8.10 2.84
C MET A 14 4.42 -8.96 1.65
N THR A 15 4.92 -8.65 0.45
CA THR A 15 4.69 -9.43 -0.75
C THR A 15 5.24 -10.84 -0.61
N GLU A 16 6.44 -10.99 -0.04
CA GLU A 16 7.04 -12.30 0.19
C GLU A 16 6.21 -13.16 1.14
N LYS A 17 5.67 -12.56 2.20
CA LYS A 17 4.75 -13.28 3.11
C LYS A 17 3.54 -13.80 2.36
N LEU A 18 2.96 -12.97 1.50
CA LEU A 18 1.82 -13.35 0.68
C LEU A 18 2.16 -14.52 -0.24
N LEU A 19 3.33 -14.48 -0.89
CA LEU A 19 3.80 -15.54 -1.78
C LEU A 19 4.05 -16.86 -1.06
N LYS A 20 4.43 -16.80 0.21
CA LYS A 20 4.67 -17.97 1.07
C LYS A 20 3.39 -18.46 1.75
N CYS A 21 2.26 -17.85 1.44
CA CYS A 21 0.96 -18.15 2.07
C CYS A 21 0.98 -17.92 3.60
N GLU A 22 1.80 -17.00 4.06
CA GLU A 22 1.85 -16.60 5.47
C GLU A 22 0.73 -15.60 5.78
N LEU A 23 0.23 -15.63 7.01
CA LEU A 23 -0.76 -14.67 7.46
C LEU A 23 -0.13 -13.29 7.64
N ILE A 24 -0.84 -12.26 7.17
CA ILE A 24 -0.43 -10.87 7.34
C ILE A 24 -0.98 -10.36 8.67
N ASP A 25 -0.11 -9.77 9.51
CA ASP A 25 -0.54 -9.09 10.71
C ASP A 25 -1.22 -7.77 10.34
N LEU A 26 -2.50 -7.64 10.68
CA LEU A 26 -3.29 -6.46 10.30
C LEU A 26 -2.78 -5.18 10.95
N ASN A 27 -2.28 -5.24 12.18
CA ASN A 27 -1.75 -4.06 12.85
C ASN A 27 -0.47 -3.56 12.16
N GLU A 28 0.41 -4.47 11.78
CA GLU A 28 1.61 -4.14 11.00
C GLU A 28 1.24 -3.57 9.65
N TYR A 29 0.25 -4.17 8.98
CA TYR A 29 -0.24 -3.70 7.69
C TYR A 29 -0.79 -2.28 7.76
N LYS A 30 -1.64 -2.01 8.76
CA LYS A 30 -2.22 -0.67 8.96
C LYS A 30 -1.15 0.38 9.25
N ASP A 31 -0.17 0.03 10.09
CA ASP A 31 0.95 0.91 10.39
C ASP A 31 1.77 1.23 9.14
N LEU A 32 2.07 0.21 8.34
CA LEU A 32 2.79 0.39 7.08
C LEU A 32 2.01 1.27 6.11
N CYS A 33 0.71 1.09 6.01
CA CYS A 33 -0.17 1.92 5.18
C CYS A 33 -0.15 3.38 5.63
N ARG A 34 -0.21 3.64 6.93
CA ARG A 34 -0.17 5.01 7.47
C ARG A 34 1.15 5.69 7.16
N ARG A 35 2.26 5.01 7.37
CA ARG A 35 3.58 5.56 7.06
C ARG A 35 3.74 5.82 5.57
N THR A 36 3.25 4.92 4.74
CA THR A 36 3.27 5.08 3.29
C THR A 36 2.43 6.28 2.86
N HIS A 37 1.22 6.41 3.42
CA HIS A 37 0.34 7.53 3.12
C HIS A 37 1.01 8.87 3.46
N ASN A 38 1.67 8.97 4.60
CA ASN A 38 2.36 10.18 5.02
C ASN A 38 3.48 10.58 4.04
N ILE A 39 4.24 9.59 3.56
CA ILE A 39 5.31 9.85 2.57
C ILE A 39 4.71 10.25 1.22
N VAL A 40 3.72 9.52 0.75
CA VAL A 40 3.06 9.79 -0.53
C VAL A 40 2.41 11.18 -0.53
N HIS A 41 1.80 11.56 0.59
CA HIS A 41 1.15 12.86 0.75
C HIS A 41 2.11 14.02 0.48
N ASN A 42 3.37 13.89 0.89
CA ASN A 42 4.38 14.93 0.68
C ASN A 42 4.69 15.20 -0.79
N PHE A 43 4.34 14.27 -1.68
CA PHE A 43 4.64 14.36 -3.11
C PHE A 43 3.41 14.40 -4.00
N SER A 44 2.20 14.32 -3.42
CA SER A 44 0.95 14.20 -4.20
C SER A 44 0.64 15.42 -5.06
N ASP A 45 1.15 16.61 -4.68
CA ASP A 45 0.94 17.85 -5.41
C ASP A 45 2.20 18.34 -6.14
N LYS A 46 3.22 17.48 -6.27
CA LYS A 46 4.48 17.84 -6.92
C LYS A 46 4.48 17.44 -8.38
N ASP A 47 5.03 18.30 -9.24
CA ASP A 47 5.21 18.01 -10.67
C ASP A 47 6.37 17.02 -10.91
N THR A 48 7.36 17.00 -10.02
CA THR A 48 8.50 16.09 -10.10
C THR A 48 8.66 15.37 -8.77
N VAL A 49 9.00 14.08 -8.85
CA VAL A 49 9.19 13.24 -7.67
C VAL A 49 10.48 12.44 -7.80
N PRO A 50 11.12 12.06 -6.67
CA PRO A 50 12.29 11.18 -6.71
C PRO A 50 11.94 9.82 -7.30
N LYS A 51 12.93 9.15 -7.90
CA LYS A 51 12.76 7.78 -8.42
C LYS A 51 12.32 6.81 -7.35
N GLU A 52 12.74 7.01 -6.11
CA GLU A 52 12.38 6.14 -4.98
C GLU A 52 10.87 6.14 -4.74
N ILE A 53 10.19 7.29 -4.95
CA ILE A 53 8.72 7.35 -4.86
C ILE A 53 8.09 6.52 -5.98
N CYS A 54 8.61 6.61 -7.20
CA CYS A 54 8.12 5.78 -8.30
C CYS A 54 8.28 4.29 -8.00
N ASN A 55 9.41 3.89 -7.43
CA ASN A 55 9.64 2.51 -7.02
C ASN A 55 8.66 2.08 -5.93
N LEU A 56 8.38 2.94 -4.97
CA LEU A 56 7.41 2.65 -3.92
C LEU A 56 6.01 2.41 -4.51
N ILE A 57 5.57 3.27 -5.40
CA ILE A 57 4.27 3.13 -6.07
C ILE A 57 4.20 1.83 -6.89
N LEU A 58 5.29 1.47 -7.58
CA LEU A 58 5.36 0.22 -8.33
C LEU A 58 5.30 -1.00 -7.40
N GLU A 59 5.94 -0.94 -6.22
CA GLU A 59 5.84 -2.03 -5.24
C GLU A 59 4.40 -2.19 -4.72
N LEU A 60 3.70 -1.08 -4.51
CA LEU A 60 2.28 -1.13 -4.14
C LEU A 60 1.46 -1.83 -5.23
N GLN A 61 1.73 -1.53 -6.50
CA GLN A 61 1.05 -2.16 -7.62
C GLN A 61 1.35 -3.66 -7.68
N TRP A 62 2.60 -4.03 -7.45
CA TRP A 62 3.03 -5.42 -7.43
C TRP A 62 2.35 -6.21 -6.31
N PHE A 63 2.30 -5.62 -5.12
CA PHE A 63 1.58 -6.20 -3.98
C PHE A 63 0.09 -6.37 -4.29
N SER A 64 -0.54 -5.36 -4.88
CA SER A 64 -1.95 -5.41 -5.28
C SER A 64 -2.23 -6.54 -6.28
N TRP A 65 -1.33 -6.76 -7.23
CA TRP A 65 -1.43 -7.85 -8.18
C TRP A 65 -1.46 -9.21 -7.48
N TRP A 66 -0.52 -9.44 -6.56
CA TRP A 66 -0.46 -10.72 -5.83
C TRP A 66 -1.66 -10.92 -4.93
N ILE A 67 -2.20 -9.86 -4.34
CA ILE A 67 -3.45 -9.93 -3.57
C ILE A 67 -4.60 -10.40 -4.47
N ALA A 68 -4.71 -9.88 -5.68
CA ALA A 68 -5.76 -10.26 -6.62
C ALA A 68 -5.69 -11.75 -6.98
N ASP A 69 -4.47 -12.31 -7.04
CA ASP A 69 -4.27 -13.73 -7.33
C ASP A 69 -4.51 -14.64 -6.12
N ALA A 70 -4.74 -14.09 -4.94
CA ALA A 70 -4.95 -14.85 -3.70
C ALA A 70 -6.39 -15.33 -3.52
N GLU A 71 -7.15 -15.51 -4.60
CA GLU A 71 -8.53 -16.01 -4.57
C GLU A 71 -8.68 -17.39 -3.94
N TRP A 72 -7.60 -18.16 -3.96
CA TRP A 72 -7.54 -19.50 -3.40
C TRP A 72 -7.54 -19.54 -1.88
N THR A 73 -7.40 -18.40 -1.20
CA THR A 73 -7.33 -18.38 0.25
C THR A 73 -8.70 -18.22 0.88
N PRO A 74 -8.96 -18.81 2.07
CA PRO A 74 -10.19 -18.56 2.80
C PRO A 74 -10.32 -17.11 3.28
N MET A 75 -9.27 -16.30 3.14
CA MET A 75 -9.25 -14.89 3.52
C MET A 75 -9.47 -13.95 2.34
N HIS A 76 -10.04 -14.44 1.25
CA HIS A 76 -10.21 -13.66 0.01
C HIS A 76 -10.92 -12.32 0.26
N GLY A 77 -11.97 -12.29 1.09
CA GLY A 77 -12.68 -11.04 1.40
C GLY A 77 -11.78 -10.01 2.09
N LEU A 78 -10.93 -10.46 3.01
CA LEU A 78 -9.94 -9.59 3.65
C LEU A 78 -8.95 -9.04 2.62
N TYR A 79 -8.47 -9.88 1.71
CA TYR A 79 -7.49 -9.46 0.71
C TYR A 79 -8.08 -8.44 -0.26
N GLN A 80 -9.38 -8.50 -0.56
CA GLN A 80 -10.05 -7.44 -1.31
C GLN A 80 -9.97 -6.10 -0.58
N GLU A 81 -10.20 -6.08 0.73
CA GLU A 81 -10.09 -4.87 1.54
C GLU A 81 -8.65 -4.35 1.61
N LEU A 82 -7.66 -5.25 1.71
CA LEU A 82 -6.24 -4.86 1.63
C LEU A 82 -5.96 -4.16 0.29
N GLY A 83 -6.47 -4.71 -0.80
CA GLY A 83 -6.31 -4.12 -2.14
C GLY A 83 -6.98 -2.75 -2.25
N ASN A 84 -8.11 -2.54 -1.61
CA ASN A 84 -8.79 -1.25 -1.61
C ASN A 84 -7.94 -0.16 -0.95
N VAL A 85 -7.21 -0.50 0.12
CA VAL A 85 -6.28 0.43 0.76
C VAL A 85 -5.13 0.79 -0.17
N ILE A 86 -4.57 -0.19 -0.88
CA ILE A 86 -3.52 0.07 -1.87
C ILE A 86 -4.02 1.01 -2.96
N THR A 87 -5.22 0.77 -3.47
CA THR A 87 -5.85 1.64 -4.47
C THR A 87 -5.99 3.07 -3.93
N ALA A 88 -6.41 3.22 -2.67
CA ALA A 88 -6.54 4.53 -2.06
C ALA A 88 -5.18 5.25 -1.97
N LEU A 89 -4.10 4.54 -1.62
CA LEU A 89 -2.76 5.11 -1.58
C LEU A 89 -2.31 5.60 -2.96
N GLN A 90 -2.53 4.79 -3.99
CA GLN A 90 -2.17 5.15 -5.36
C GLN A 90 -3.00 6.32 -5.87
N CYS A 91 -4.30 6.31 -5.61
CA CYS A 91 -5.19 7.41 -6.02
C CYS A 91 -4.84 8.71 -5.30
N HIS A 92 -4.42 8.65 -4.05
CA HIS A 92 -3.96 9.83 -3.33
C HIS A 92 -2.73 10.46 -4.00
N PHE A 93 -1.84 9.63 -4.52
CA PHE A 93 -0.65 10.11 -5.24
C PHE A 93 -1.01 10.73 -6.61
N PHE A 94 -1.91 10.10 -7.36
CA PHE A 94 -2.21 10.49 -8.75
C PHE A 94 -3.43 11.38 -8.91
N SER A 95 -4.31 11.47 -7.91
CA SER A 95 -5.58 12.17 -7.99
C SER A 95 -5.59 13.41 -7.10
N LEU A 96 -6.33 14.42 -7.51
CA LEU A 96 -6.61 15.60 -6.69
C LEU A 96 -7.91 15.45 -5.89
N ASP A 97 -8.53 14.28 -5.88
CA ASP A 97 -9.78 14.01 -5.16
C ASP A 97 -9.51 13.94 -3.66
N GLU A 98 -10.16 14.83 -2.90
CA GLU A 98 -9.97 14.98 -1.46
C GLU A 98 -10.35 13.74 -0.65
N LYS A 99 -11.14 12.81 -1.20
CA LYS A 99 -11.55 11.60 -0.49
C LYS A 99 -10.37 10.69 -0.13
N TYR A 100 -9.23 10.85 -0.80
CA TYR A 100 -8.02 10.07 -0.54
C TYR A 100 -7.04 10.78 0.42
N ASP A 101 -7.38 11.98 0.90
CA ASP A 101 -6.52 12.72 1.82
C ASP A 101 -6.42 12.04 3.20
N ASP A 102 -7.44 11.28 3.58
CA ASP A 102 -7.46 10.51 4.81
C ASP A 102 -7.61 9.03 4.49
N ILE A 103 -6.66 8.22 4.93
CA ILE A 103 -6.65 6.78 4.70
C ILE A 103 -7.43 5.99 5.76
N GLU A 104 -7.71 6.61 6.92
CA GLU A 104 -8.33 5.89 8.04
C GLU A 104 -9.67 5.22 7.71
N PRO A 105 -10.60 5.85 6.94
CA PRO A 105 -11.83 5.16 6.57
C PRO A 105 -11.60 3.85 5.82
N PHE A 106 -10.54 3.77 5.01
CA PHE A 106 -10.19 2.55 4.29
C PHE A 106 -9.59 1.49 5.22
N LEU A 107 -8.81 1.92 6.21
CA LEU A 107 -8.23 1.02 7.20
C LEU A 107 -9.28 0.48 8.16
N ASP A 108 -10.33 1.24 8.43
CA ASP A 108 -11.43 0.82 9.32
C ASP A 108 -12.22 -0.35 8.74
N CYS A 109 -12.14 -0.59 7.43
CA CYS A 109 -12.76 -1.74 6.78
C CYS A 109 -11.99 -3.06 7.05
N LEU A 110 -10.79 -2.97 7.55
CA LEU A 110 -9.98 -4.14 7.89
C LEU A 110 -10.29 -4.62 9.31
#